data_402148016d43d9b5194a9c72bbc25c84
#
_entry.id   402148016d43d9b5194a9c72bbc25c84
#
_cell.length_a   1.000
_cell.length_b   1.000
_cell.length_c   1.000
_cell.angle_alpha   90.00
_cell.angle_beta   90.00
_cell.angle_gamma   90.00
#
_symmetry.space_group_name_H-M   'P 1'
#
loop_
_entity.id
_entity.type
_entity.pdbx_description
1 polymer ?
#
loop_
_entity_poly.entity_id
_entity_poly.type
_entity_poly.pdbx_seq_one_letter_code
_entity_poly.pdbx_strand_id
1 'polypeptide(L)'
;MDENPPIQREKSVVSSWQRQRSFVVLLHAGFLLIGVVTTLLGPILPMLAIKWSLDDAELGLFFTAQFIGAIIGSAWSSRVIVRTGLLRLMVCGYAAAAGAVACLTIASWLIGLVAAFSAGVALGLTAPAINLLVAQINPERPAAAVNILNFAWAIGAVAGPPMIAFFGRDGHLTRPLVGLAVLLSCVAFLTARRGVVDFAFALDHQPMDTRFARSALRAWATPYALLTGVLIFIYVGTETATSGWIATYALRLGESSNGFETLMPSVFWGGLLIGRALAPVILNRVTDTTLVLSGLLLAGSGLLLIILGADLLSVACGVGLTGLGLASVFPTTFAIFAHHFGEQASQMTGFFFVVGGLGGALVPWLVGVVSEGFNDLRAGIFVPSIGVALMVVLQAFIIAVLGQGSDAAQEGA
;
A
#
# COMPACT_ATOMS: atom_id res chain seq x y z
N MET A 1 39.16 -32.89 -19.72
CA MET A 1 38.53 -33.62 -18.61
C MET A 1 38.96 -32.92 -17.32
N ASP A 2 38.19 -31.91 -16.92
CA ASP A 2 38.42 -31.18 -15.64
C ASP A 2 37.48 -31.77 -14.58
N GLU A 3 37.93 -32.78 -13.90
CA GLU A 3 37.24 -33.34 -12.73
C GLU A 3 37.66 -32.58 -11.50
N ASN A 4 36.90 -31.54 -11.14
CA ASN A 4 36.98 -30.96 -9.81
C ASN A 4 36.59 -32.03 -8.78
N PRO A 5 37.34 -32.23 -7.69
CA PRO A 5 37.06 -33.25 -6.69
C PRO A 5 35.68 -33.00 -6.02
N PRO A 6 34.94 -34.08 -5.71
CA PRO A 6 33.56 -34.02 -5.22
C PRO A 6 33.34 -33.06 -4.04
N ILE A 7 34.30 -32.86 -3.16
CA ILE A 7 34.28 -31.94 -2.01
C ILE A 7 34.25 -30.47 -2.47
N GLN A 8 34.84 -30.11 -3.60
CA GLN A 8 34.78 -28.75 -4.14
C GLN A 8 33.45 -28.48 -4.82
N ARG A 9 32.83 -29.46 -5.47
CA ARG A 9 31.46 -29.35 -6.01
C ARG A 9 30.43 -29.17 -4.90
N GLU A 10 30.52 -29.94 -3.82
CA GLU A 10 29.60 -29.85 -2.70
C GLU A 10 29.70 -28.49 -1.98
N LYS A 11 30.92 -27.99 -1.74
CA LYS A 11 31.13 -26.63 -1.21
C LYS A 11 30.63 -25.53 -2.13
N SER A 12 30.76 -25.68 -3.46
CA SER A 12 30.26 -24.69 -4.43
C SER A 12 28.72 -24.67 -4.47
N VAL A 13 28.07 -25.82 -4.43
CA VAL A 13 26.62 -25.95 -4.37
C VAL A 13 26.06 -25.35 -3.08
N VAL A 14 26.62 -25.74 -1.93
CA VAL A 14 26.20 -25.19 -0.63
C VAL A 14 26.40 -23.67 -0.57
N SER A 15 27.49 -23.13 -1.13
CA SER A 15 27.74 -21.69 -1.19
C SER A 15 26.77 -20.94 -2.11
N SER A 16 26.31 -21.58 -3.19
CA SER A 16 25.30 -21.00 -4.10
C SER A 16 23.91 -20.94 -3.45
N TRP A 17 23.51 -22.02 -2.78
CA TRP A 17 22.25 -22.08 -2.03
C TRP A 17 22.21 -21.07 -0.88
N GLN A 18 23.30 -20.92 -0.12
CA GLN A 18 23.40 -19.93 0.95
C GLN A 18 23.32 -18.50 0.42
N ARG A 19 23.95 -18.21 -0.71
CA ARG A 19 23.89 -16.91 -1.38
C ARG A 19 22.48 -16.60 -1.87
N GLN A 20 21.77 -17.55 -2.44
CA GLN A 20 20.41 -17.39 -2.91
C GLN A 20 19.44 -17.15 -1.75
N ARG A 21 19.53 -17.94 -0.67
CA ARG A 21 18.71 -17.74 0.54
C ARG A 21 18.93 -16.35 1.17
N SER A 22 20.18 -15.92 1.32
CA SER A 22 20.51 -14.61 1.89
C SER A 22 19.97 -13.47 1.01
N PHE A 23 19.91 -13.66 -0.31
CA PHE A 23 19.34 -12.66 -1.22
C PHE A 23 17.81 -12.57 -1.07
N VAL A 24 17.13 -13.70 -1.00
CA VAL A 24 15.68 -13.74 -0.77
C VAL A 24 15.33 -13.08 0.58
N VAL A 25 16.07 -13.37 1.65
CA VAL A 25 15.88 -12.71 2.95
C VAL A 25 16.08 -11.20 2.84
N LEU A 26 17.09 -10.74 2.11
CA LEU A 26 17.33 -9.31 1.89
C LEU A 26 16.19 -8.63 1.16
N LEU A 27 15.61 -9.28 0.14
CA LEU A 27 14.43 -8.77 -0.59
C LEU A 27 13.23 -8.62 0.35
N HIS A 28 12.94 -9.63 1.17
CA HIS A 28 11.84 -9.56 2.13
C HIS A 28 12.06 -8.51 3.22
N ALA A 29 13.28 -8.41 3.75
CA ALA A 29 13.64 -7.37 4.72
C ALA A 29 13.51 -5.96 4.11
N GLY A 30 13.95 -5.78 2.86
CA GLY A 30 13.77 -4.52 2.15
C GLY A 30 12.30 -4.17 1.94
N PHE A 31 11.47 -5.14 1.56
CA PHE A 31 10.05 -4.88 1.33
C PHE A 31 9.26 -4.67 2.63
N LEU A 32 9.69 -5.29 3.73
CA LEU A 32 9.19 -4.98 5.06
C LEU A 32 9.45 -3.50 5.41
N LEU A 33 10.66 -3.00 5.19
CA LEU A 33 10.98 -1.58 5.43
C LEU A 33 10.17 -0.65 4.51
N ILE A 34 9.91 -1.05 3.27
CA ILE A 34 8.98 -0.33 2.37
C ILE A 34 7.57 -0.28 2.98
N GLY A 35 7.11 -1.36 3.61
CA GLY A 35 5.84 -1.37 4.35
C GLY A 35 5.82 -0.34 5.49
N VAL A 36 6.91 -0.25 6.27
CA VAL A 36 7.06 0.79 7.31
C VAL A 36 6.98 2.19 6.70
N VAL A 37 7.73 2.46 5.62
CA VAL A 37 7.74 3.79 4.97
C VAL A 37 6.38 4.16 4.39
N THR A 38 5.67 3.19 3.79
CA THR A 38 4.35 3.43 3.21
C THR A 38 3.34 3.93 4.24
N THR A 39 3.38 3.38 5.44
CA THR A 39 2.41 3.67 6.51
C THR A 39 2.93 4.66 7.56
N LEU A 40 4.14 5.19 7.37
CA LEU A 40 4.85 6.02 8.33
C LEU A 40 4.10 7.31 8.71
N LEU A 41 3.43 7.94 7.74
CA LEU A 41 2.75 9.22 7.97
C LEU A 41 1.69 9.13 9.09
N GLY A 42 0.90 8.06 9.14
CA GLY A 42 -0.15 7.90 10.16
C GLY A 42 0.35 8.09 11.60
N PRO A 43 1.30 7.27 12.07
CA PRO A 43 1.78 7.36 13.45
C PRO A 43 2.59 8.62 13.77
N ILE A 44 3.21 9.28 12.77
CA ILE A 44 3.99 10.51 13.00
C ILE A 44 3.18 11.80 12.81
N LEU A 45 1.99 11.72 12.21
CA LEU A 45 1.19 12.89 11.86
C LEU A 45 0.94 13.83 13.05
N PRO A 46 0.51 13.33 14.24
CA PRO A 46 0.29 14.21 15.40
C PRO A 46 1.58 14.89 15.89
N MET A 47 2.72 14.23 15.72
CA MET A 47 4.02 14.80 16.09
C MET A 47 4.46 15.87 15.09
N LEU A 48 4.14 15.72 13.80
CA LEU A 48 4.40 16.72 12.76
C LEU A 48 3.53 17.96 12.97
N ALA A 49 2.25 17.78 13.36
CA ALA A 49 1.35 18.84 13.71
C ALA A 49 1.96 19.77 14.78
N ILE A 50 2.44 19.18 15.87
CA ILE A 50 3.07 19.92 16.98
C ILE A 50 4.40 20.56 16.54
N LYS A 51 5.25 19.77 15.83
CA LYS A 51 6.60 20.21 15.45
C LYS A 51 6.59 21.44 14.55
N TRP A 52 5.63 21.54 13.65
CA TRP A 52 5.57 22.60 12.64
C TRP A 52 4.35 23.51 12.80
N SER A 53 3.54 23.32 13.84
CA SER A 53 2.31 24.07 14.12
C SER A 53 1.36 24.09 12.94
N LEU A 54 1.14 22.91 12.33
CA LEU A 54 0.31 22.72 11.14
C LEU A 54 -1.15 22.51 11.51
N ASP A 55 -2.04 23.04 10.68
CA ASP A 55 -3.44 22.70 10.70
C ASP A 55 -3.73 21.34 10.02
N ASP A 56 -4.98 20.89 10.10
CA ASP A 56 -5.35 19.58 9.58
C ASP A 56 -5.33 19.54 8.03
N ALA A 57 -5.66 20.64 7.37
CA ALA A 57 -5.60 20.72 5.91
C ALA A 57 -4.14 20.61 5.41
N GLU A 58 -3.22 21.30 6.09
CA GLU A 58 -1.78 21.21 5.81
C GLU A 58 -1.21 19.82 6.08
N LEU A 59 -1.65 19.16 7.15
CA LEU A 59 -1.27 17.77 7.45
C LEU A 59 -1.76 16.80 6.38
N GLY A 60 -2.95 17.00 5.85
CA GLY A 60 -3.50 16.21 4.75
C GLY A 60 -2.66 16.25 3.48
N LEU A 61 -1.95 17.37 3.21
CA LEU A 61 -1.06 17.51 2.04
C LEU A 61 0.12 16.54 2.04
N PHE A 62 0.54 16.01 3.18
CA PHE A 62 1.59 14.98 3.24
C PHE A 62 1.17 13.70 2.53
N PHE A 63 -0.08 13.27 2.68
CA PHE A 63 -0.61 12.11 1.94
C PHE A 63 -0.71 12.43 0.45
N THR A 64 -1.21 13.61 0.10
CA THR A 64 -1.26 14.07 -1.30
C THR A 64 0.14 14.03 -1.93
N ALA A 65 1.13 14.60 -1.27
CA ALA A 65 2.51 14.60 -1.76
C ALA A 65 3.05 13.17 -1.94
N GLN A 66 2.88 12.30 -0.95
CA GLN A 66 3.35 10.92 -1.00
C GLN A 66 2.69 10.14 -2.14
N PHE A 67 1.37 10.21 -2.29
CA PHE A 67 0.65 9.44 -3.31
C PHE A 67 0.90 9.97 -4.73
N ILE A 68 0.99 11.29 -4.94
CA ILE A 68 1.39 11.87 -6.23
C ILE A 68 2.81 11.42 -6.58
N GLY A 69 3.72 11.44 -5.62
CA GLY A 69 5.07 10.89 -5.81
C GLY A 69 5.04 9.41 -6.21
N ALA A 70 4.22 8.58 -5.55
CA ALA A 70 4.09 7.16 -5.84
C ALA A 70 3.53 6.89 -7.24
N ILE A 71 2.53 7.66 -7.68
CA ILE A 71 1.98 7.58 -9.05
C ILE A 71 3.07 7.89 -10.06
N ILE A 72 3.82 8.98 -9.88
CA ILE A 72 4.91 9.38 -10.78
C ILE A 72 6.01 8.33 -10.81
N GLY A 73 6.44 7.86 -9.63
CA GLY A 73 7.45 6.81 -9.49
C GLY A 73 7.04 5.51 -10.21
N SER A 74 5.79 5.07 -10.02
CA SER A 74 5.26 3.87 -10.67
C SER A 74 5.17 4.03 -12.19
N ALA A 75 4.73 5.19 -12.68
CA ALA A 75 4.65 5.47 -14.11
C ALA A 75 6.03 5.47 -14.80
N TRP A 76 7.10 5.84 -14.07
CA TRP A 76 8.46 5.83 -14.60
C TRP A 76 9.19 4.50 -14.37
N SER A 77 8.73 3.67 -13.46
CA SER A 77 9.44 2.44 -13.04
C SER A 77 9.81 1.56 -14.23
N SER A 78 8.89 1.29 -15.16
CA SER A 78 9.15 0.45 -16.34
C SER A 78 10.25 1.02 -17.23
N ARG A 79 10.25 2.34 -17.51
CA ARG A 79 11.28 3.00 -18.32
C ARG A 79 12.65 2.96 -17.65
N VAL A 80 12.68 3.12 -16.33
CA VAL A 80 13.93 3.10 -15.56
C VAL A 80 14.47 1.67 -15.46
N ILE A 81 13.61 0.66 -15.23
CA ILE A 81 13.99 -0.76 -15.21
C ILE A 81 14.73 -1.14 -16.49
N VAL A 82 14.20 -0.75 -17.66
CA VAL A 82 14.82 -1.03 -18.96
C VAL A 82 16.22 -0.44 -19.08
N ARG A 83 16.43 0.77 -18.56
CA ARG A 83 17.70 1.49 -18.70
C ARG A 83 18.74 1.09 -17.65
N THR A 84 18.31 0.78 -16.43
CA THR A 84 19.21 0.59 -15.30
C THR A 84 19.20 -0.81 -14.72
N GLY A 85 18.18 -1.61 -15.04
CA GLY A 85 17.94 -2.93 -14.45
C GLY A 85 17.27 -2.86 -13.08
N LEU A 86 16.64 -3.98 -12.67
CA LEU A 86 15.83 -4.10 -11.44
C LEU A 86 16.63 -3.78 -10.16
N LEU A 87 17.84 -4.37 -10.03
CA LEU A 87 18.64 -4.20 -8.81
C LEU A 87 19.11 -2.76 -8.61
N ARG A 88 19.56 -2.09 -9.67
CA ARG A 88 19.99 -0.68 -9.58
C ARG A 88 18.82 0.23 -9.23
N LEU A 89 17.65 -0.03 -9.83
CA LEU A 89 16.44 0.71 -9.50
C LEU A 89 16.06 0.55 -8.03
N MET A 90 16.11 -0.68 -7.50
CA MET A 90 15.83 -0.95 -6.08
C MET A 90 16.84 -0.24 -5.16
N VAL A 91 18.13 -0.25 -5.48
CA VAL A 91 19.17 0.47 -4.72
C VAL A 91 18.87 1.97 -4.69
N CYS A 92 18.57 2.57 -5.85
CA CYS A 92 18.17 3.99 -5.93
C CYS A 92 16.90 4.27 -5.14
N GLY A 93 15.90 3.38 -5.21
CA GLY A 93 14.66 3.51 -4.46
C GLY A 93 14.86 3.44 -2.95
N TYR A 94 15.61 2.47 -2.44
CA TYR A 94 15.92 2.38 -1.00
C TYR A 94 16.75 3.59 -0.52
N ALA A 95 17.74 4.04 -1.30
CA ALA A 95 18.54 5.21 -0.97
C ALA A 95 17.70 6.50 -0.97
N ALA A 96 16.79 6.65 -1.95
CA ALA A 96 15.86 7.78 -2.01
C ALA A 96 14.87 7.76 -0.82
N ALA A 97 14.34 6.57 -0.46
CA ALA A 97 13.48 6.41 0.72
C ALA A 97 14.24 6.76 2.01
N ALA A 98 15.49 6.32 2.14
CA ALA A 98 16.34 6.65 3.30
C ALA A 98 16.55 8.17 3.42
N GLY A 99 16.90 8.83 2.31
CA GLY A 99 17.06 10.29 2.26
C GLY A 99 15.78 11.03 2.59
N ALA A 100 14.65 10.60 2.03
CA ALA A 100 13.33 11.17 2.29
C ALA A 100 12.96 11.07 3.79
N VAL A 101 13.10 9.88 4.39
CA VAL A 101 12.83 9.67 5.83
C VAL A 101 13.76 10.52 6.70
N ALA A 102 15.05 10.63 6.36
CA ALA A 102 15.99 11.47 7.07
C ALA A 102 15.60 12.97 6.99
N CYS A 103 15.11 13.44 5.84
CA CYS A 103 14.66 14.82 5.65
C CYS A 103 13.46 15.21 6.53
N LEU A 104 12.63 14.26 6.95
CA LEU A 104 11.53 14.51 7.92
C LEU A 104 12.03 14.95 9.31
N THR A 105 13.32 14.74 9.61
CA THR A 105 13.94 15.22 10.86
C THR A 105 14.27 16.70 10.83
N ILE A 106 14.31 17.32 9.64
CA ILE A 106 14.70 18.72 9.43
C ILE A 106 13.57 19.69 9.81
N ALA A 107 13.88 20.94 10.06
CA ALA A 107 13.03 21.89 10.74
C ALA A 107 11.98 22.61 9.88
N SER A 108 11.79 22.26 8.59
CA SER A 108 10.85 22.95 7.70
C SER A 108 9.76 22.03 7.19
N TRP A 109 8.50 22.43 7.31
CA TRP A 109 7.36 21.66 6.81
C TRP A 109 7.36 21.53 5.27
N LEU A 110 7.82 22.55 4.52
CA LEU A 110 7.98 22.47 3.07
C LEU A 110 8.98 21.38 2.67
N ILE A 111 10.10 21.28 3.40
CA ILE A 111 11.08 20.18 3.21
C ILE A 111 10.40 18.86 3.56
N GLY A 112 9.54 18.81 4.59
CA GLY A 112 8.74 17.66 4.94
C GLY A 112 7.80 17.21 3.80
N LEU A 113 7.12 18.13 3.11
CA LEU A 113 6.30 17.82 1.94
C LEU A 113 7.14 17.27 0.78
N VAL A 114 8.29 17.89 0.48
CA VAL A 114 9.23 17.36 -0.53
C VAL A 114 9.74 15.99 -0.14
N ALA A 115 9.99 15.74 1.13
CA ALA A 115 10.38 14.44 1.65
C ALA A 115 9.27 13.41 1.48
N ALA A 116 8.01 13.74 1.81
CA ALA A 116 6.87 12.85 1.59
C ALA A 116 6.67 12.52 0.10
N PHE A 117 6.78 13.52 -0.78
CA PHE A 117 6.75 13.32 -2.23
C PHE A 117 7.89 12.39 -2.69
N SER A 118 9.12 12.62 -2.22
CA SER A 118 10.29 11.82 -2.58
C SER A 118 10.19 10.39 -2.05
N ALA A 119 9.65 10.20 -0.84
CA ALA A 119 9.30 8.89 -0.32
C ALA A 119 8.29 8.19 -1.22
N GLY A 120 7.25 8.89 -1.67
CA GLY A 120 6.28 8.38 -2.64
C GLY A 120 6.95 7.93 -3.93
N VAL A 121 7.80 8.75 -4.55
CA VAL A 121 8.56 8.38 -5.76
C VAL A 121 9.39 7.11 -5.51
N ALA A 122 10.08 7.04 -4.39
CA ALA A 122 10.87 5.86 -4.01
C ALA A 122 10.02 4.60 -3.88
N LEU A 123 8.85 4.70 -3.24
CA LEU A 123 7.87 3.61 -3.12
C LEU A 123 7.36 3.16 -4.50
N GLY A 124 6.96 4.10 -5.35
CA GLY A 124 6.47 3.83 -6.70
C GLY A 124 7.51 3.20 -7.63
N LEU A 125 8.79 3.51 -7.45
CA LEU A 125 9.88 2.86 -8.18
C LEU A 125 10.19 1.47 -7.63
N THR A 126 10.26 1.32 -6.30
CA THR A 126 10.78 0.10 -5.66
C THR A 126 9.76 -1.04 -5.65
N ALA A 127 8.49 -0.76 -5.34
CA ALA A 127 7.48 -1.79 -5.17
C ALA A 127 7.24 -2.63 -6.46
N PRO A 128 7.06 -2.05 -7.67
CA PRO A 128 6.95 -2.84 -8.88
C PRO A 128 8.22 -3.65 -9.17
N ALA A 129 9.39 -3.06 -8.96
CA ALA A 129 10.67 -3.70 -9.26
C ALA A 129 10.92 -4.95 -8.41
N ILE A 130 10.67 -4.86 -7.10
CA ILE A 130 10.87 -6.00 -6.19
C ILE A 130 9.85 -7.12 -6.43
N ASN A 131 8.57 -6.78 -6.68
CA ASN A 131 7.54 -7.75 -7.01
C ASN A 131 7.90 -8.50 -8.30
N LEU A 132 8.33 -7.78 -9.34
CA LEU A 132 8.77 -8.39 -10.60
C LEU A 132 9.98 -9.29 -10.39
N LEU A 133 11.00 -8.82 -9.65
CA LEU A 133 12.20 -9.63 -9.38
C LEU A 133 11.86 -10.93 -8.63
N VAL A 134 11.01 -10.85 -7.59
CA VAL A 134 10.62 -12.03 -6.81
C VAL A 134 9.80 -13.02 -7.65
N ALA A 135 8.91 -12.53 -8.52
CA ALA A 135 8.18 -13.38 -9.45
C ALA A 135 9.13 -14.14 -10.39
N GLN A 136 10.16 -13.46 -10.89
CA GLN A 136 11.10 -14.00 -11.87
C GLN A 136 12.09 -15.01 -11.29
N ILE A 137 12.57 -14.80 -10.05
CA ILE A 137 13.44 -15.79 -9.38
C ILE A 137 12.68 -17.03 -8.87
N ASN A 138 11.33 -17.03 -8.96
CA ASN A 138 10.47 -18.12 -8.56
C ASN A 138 9.51 -18.52 -9.71
N PRO A 139 10.03 -18.98 -10.86
CA PRO A 139 9.21 -19.20 -12.05
C PRO A 139 8.18 -20.32 -11.91
N GLU A 140 8.40 -21.28 -11.00
CA GLU A 140 7.45 -22.36 -10.77
C GLU A 140 6.19 -21.91 -10.00
N ARG A 141 6.32 -20.94 -9.11
CA ARG A 141 5.23 -20.46 -8.23
C ARG A 141 5.31 -18.94 -8.02
N PRO A 142 5.25 -18.12 -9.08
CA PRO A 142 5.48 -16.69 -8.98
C PRO A 142 4.44 -15.99 -8.10
N ALA A 143 3.16 -16.36 -8.19
CA ALA A 143 2.10 -15.78 -7.40
C ALA A 143 2.27 -16.05 -5.89
N ALA A 144 2.66 -17.27 -5.51
CA ALA A 144 2.93 -17.62 -4.12
C ALA A 144 4.11 -16.83 -3.55
N ALA A 145 5.20 -16.70 -4.32
CA ALA A 145 6.37 -15.95 -3.91
C ALA A 145 6.07 -14.45 -3.71
N VAL A 146 5.30 -13.84 -4.61
CA VAL A 146 4.83 -12.45 -4.49
C VAL A 146 3.91 -12.27 -3.30
N ASN A 147 3.02 -13.23 -3.01
CA ASN A 147 2.16 -13.17 -1.82
C ASN A 147 2.97 -13.20 -0.52
N ILE A 148 4.00 -14.05 -0.42
CA ILE A 148 4.90 -14.10 0.76
C ILE A 148 5.66 -12.76 0.88
N LEU A 149 6.11 -12.18 -0.23
CA LEU A 149 6.75 -10.87 -0.22
C LEU A 149 5.79 -9.78 0.29
N ASN A 150 4.55 -9.75 -0.18
CA ASN A 150 3.54 -8.79 0.26
C ASN A 150 3.13 -8.99 1.73
N PHE A 151 3.23 -10.24 2.23
CA PHE A 151 3.07 -10.48 3.65
C PHE A 151 4.19 -9.83 4.49
N ALA A 152 5.44 -9.84 4.00
CA ALA A 152 6.54 -9.10 4.66
C ALA A 152 6.28 -7.59 4.68
N TRP A 153 5.74 -7.02 3.58
CA TRP A 153 5.28 -5.63 3.56
C TRP A 153 4.22 -5.34 4.63
N ALA A 154 3.23 -6.22 4.75
CA ALA A 154 2.16 -6.05 5.73
C ALA A 154 2.67 -6.14 7.19
N ILE A 155 3.66 -7.00 7.46
CA ILE A 155 4.34 -7.01 8.77
C ILE A 155 5.00 -5.65 9.01
N GLY A 156 5.65 -5.06 8.01
CA GLY A 156 6.23 -3.72 8.10
C GLY A 156 5.18 -2.65 8.43
N ALA A 157 4.03 -2.70 7.78
CA ALA A 157 2.91 -1.79 8.01
C ALA A 157 2.39 -1.87 9.47
N VAL A 158 2.30 -3.09 10.02
CA VAL A 158 1.90 -3.32 11.42
C VAL A 158 2.99 -2.91 12.40
N ALA A 159 4.28 -3.13 12.06
CA ALA A 159 5.42 -2.87 12.96
C ALA A 159 5.84 -1.40 13.00
N GLY A 160 5.50 -0.62 11.98
CA GLY A 160 5.86 0.81 11.89
C GLY A 160 5.38 1.64 13.08
N PRO A 161 4.08 1.65 13.41
CA PRO A 161 3.55 2.43 14.53
C PRO A 161 4.16 2.05 15.90
N PRO A 162 4.32 0.77 16.30
CA PRO A 162 5.05 0.41 17.51
C PRO A 162 6.50 0.90 17.53
N MET A 163 7.18 0.88 16.39
CA MET A 163 8.52 1.44 16.27
C MET A 163 8.53 2.93 16.61
N ILE A 164 7.57 3.70 16.08
CA ILE A 164 7.42 5.13 16.39
C ILE A 164 7.06 5.32 17.87
N ALA A 165 6.09 4.56 18.39
CA ALA A 165 5.67 4.66 19.80
C ALA A 165 6.80 4.36 20.78
N PHE A 166 7.65 3.38 20.49
CA PHE A 166 8.74 2.96 21.38
C PHE A 166 9.95 3.90 21.31
N PHE A 167 10.40 4.24 20.10
CA PHE A 167 11.62 5.04 19.90
C PHE A 167 11.34 6.54 19.81
N GLY A 168 10.10 6.96 19.58
CA GLY A 168 9.64 8.35 19.52
C GLY A 168 9.07 8.87 20.83
N ARG A 169 9.25 8.14 21.95
CA ARG A 169 8.92 8.62 23.30
C ARG A 169 9.57 9.98 23.53
N ASP A 170 8.94 10.83 24.30
CA ASP A 170 9.38 12.21 24.54
C ASP A 170 9.23 13.18 23.34
N GLY A 171 8.46 12.81 22.32
CA GLY A 171 8.21 13.65 21.13
C GLY A 171 9.37 13.77 20.14
N HIS A 172 10.45 12.98 20.34
CA HIS A 172 11.63 13.02 19.50
C HIS A 172 11.55 12.07 18.30
N LEU A 173 10.99 12.53 17.18
CA LEU A 173 10.94 11.76 15.92
C LEU A 173 12.32 11.43 15.34
N THR A 174 13.37 12.15 15.69
CA THR A 174 14.71 12.00 15.10
C THR A 174 15.24 10.58 15.26
N ARG A 175 15.10 9.96 16.43
CA ARG A 175 15.66 8.61 16.71
C ARG A 175 15.03 7.53 15.81
N PRO A 176 13.69 7.36 15.75
CA PRO A 176 13.09 6.32 14.90
C PRO A 176 13.29 6.61 13.42
N LEU A 177 13.25 7.87 12.97
CA LEU A 177 13.43 8.23 11.57
C LEU A 177 14.89 8.01 11.11
N VAL A 178 15.88 8.41 11.91
CA VAL A 178 17.31 8.13 11.62
C VAL A 178 17.56 6.63 11.62
N GLY A 179 17.02 5.89 12.61
CA GLY A 179 17.12 4.43 12.65
C GLY A 179 16.57 3.77 11.37
N LEU A 180 15.38 4.19 10.93
CA LEU A 180 14.77 3.69 9.69
C LEU A 180 15.60 4.07 8.47
N ALA A 181 16.11 5.30 8.38
CA ALA A 181 16.97 5.74 7.29
C ALA A 181 18.28 4.94 7.22
N VAL A 182 18.88 4.63 8.36
CA VAL A 182 20.07 3.75 8.44
C VAL A 182 19.76 2.35 7.95
N LEU A 183 18.65 1.74 8.39
CA LEU A 183 18.22 0.41 7.94
C LEU A 183 17.98 0.37 6.43
N LEU A 184 17.29 1.37 5.86
CA LEU A 184 17.09 1.49 4.41
C LEU A 184 18.42 1.66 3.66
N SER A 185 19.34 2.46 4.21
CA SER A 185 20.68 2.64 3.63
C SER A 185 21.50 1.33 3.69
N CYS A 186 21.39 0.56 4.76
CA CYS A 186 22.02 -0.76 4.87
C CYS A 186 21.45 -1.73 3.80
N VAL A 187 20.13 -1.76 3.62
CA VAL A 187 19.51 -2.60 2.57
C VAL A 187 19.95 -2.15 1.19
N ALA A 188 19.98 -0.83 0.91
CA ALA A 188 20.51 -0.29 -0.35
C ALA A 188 21.95 -0.74 -0.60
N PHE A 189 22.82 -0.60 0.39
CA PHE A 189 24.23 -1.00 0.32
C PHE A 189 24.41 -2.51 0.12
N LEU A 190 23.70 -3.33 0.90
CA LEU A 190 23.74 -4.78 0.77
C LEU A 190 23.22 -5.26 -0.59
N THR A 191 22.16 -4.60 -1.12
CA THR A 191 21.63 -4.89 -2.46
C THR A 191 22.66 -4.50 -3.53
N ALA A 192 23.30 -3.34 -3.41
CA ALA A 192 24.35 -2.89 -4.33
C ALA A 192 25.55 -3.83 -4.35
N ARG A 193 25.97 -4.37 -3.18
CA ARG A 193 27.09 -5.31 -3.07
C ARG A 193 26.85 -6.69 -3.67
N ARG A 194 25.59 -7.07 -3.92
CA ARG A 194 25.27 -8.38 -4.52
C ARG A 194 25.75 -8.51 -5.96
N GLY A 195 26.28 -7.43 -6.53
CA GLY A 195 26.78 -7.39 -7.89
C GLY A 195 25.65 -7.50 -8.89
N VAL A 196 25.90 -7.00 -10.08
CA VAL A 196 25.12 -7.30 -11.27
C VAL A 196 25.32 -8.80 -11.54
N VAL A 197 24.54 -9.65 -10.87
CA VAL A 197 24.19 -10.90 -11.51
C VAL A 197 23.40 -10.38 -12.70
N ASP A 198 24.02 -10.44 -13.86
CA ASP A 198 23.37 -10.17 -15.14
C ASP A 198 22.24 -11.19 -15.29
N PHE A 199 21.13 -10.94 -14.61
CA PHE A 199 19.85 -11.35 -15.12
C PHE A 199 19.68 -10.49 -16.36
N ALA A 200 20.23 -10.96 -17.47
CA ALA A 200 19.94 -10.46 -18.81
C ALA A 200 18.44 -10.70 -19.01
N PHE A 201 17.66 -9.75 -18.51
CA PHE A 201 16.24 -9.71 -18.77
C PHE A 201 16.08 -9.35 -20.24
N ALA A 202 15.85 -10.36 -21.03
CA ALA A 202 15.01 -10.24 -22.20
C ALA A 202 13.59 -9.89 -21.67
N LEU A 203 13.40 -8.63 -21.24
CA LEU A 203 12.08 -8.05 -21.30
C LEU A 203 11.76 -8.06 -22.79
N ASP A 204 10.92 -9.00 -23.19
CA ASP A 204 10.33 -9.00 -24.52
C ASP A 204 9.48 -7.72 -24.60
N HIS A 205 10.18 -6.63 -24.98
CA HIS A 205 9.58 -5.34 -25.18
C HIS A 205 8.83 -5.42 -26.48
N GLN A 206 7.63 -5.98 -26.43
CA GLN A 206 6.68 -5.62 -27.45
C GLN A 206 6.42 -4.12 -27.28
N PRO A 207 6.83 -3.29 -28.26
CA PRO A 207 6.50 -1.88 -28.23
C PRO A 207 4.99 -1.78 -28.02
N MET A 208 4.57 -0.99 -27.06
CA MET A 208 3.15 -0.80 -26.74
C MET A 208 2.48 -0.27 -28.03
N ASP A 209 1.86 -1.20 -28.77
CA ASP A 209 1.19 -0.87 -30.01
C ASP A 209 0.10 0.17 -29.69
N THR A 210 0.12 1.28 -30.41
CA THR A 210 -0.85 2.38 -30.23
C THR A 210 -2.30 1.91 -30.39
N ARG A 211 -2.52 0.79 -31.08
CA ARG A 211 -3.82 0.13 -31.19
C ARG A 211 -4.28 -0.43 -29.85
N PHE A 212 -3.38 -1.03 -29.06
CA PHE A 212 -3.68 -1.58 -27.74
C PHE A 212 -4.01 -0.47 -26.73
N ALA A 213 -3.29 0.67 -26.77
CA ALA A 213 -3.60 1.81 -25.92
C ALA A 213 -5.01 2.39 -26.18
N ARG A 214 -5.44 2.47 -27.44
CA ARG A 214 -6.79 2.88 -27.80
C ARG A 214 -7.85 1.87 -27.37
N SER A 215 -7.56 0.57 -27.43
CA SER A 215 -8.44 -0.50 -26.95
C SER A 215 -8.66 -0.39 -25.45
N ALA A 216 -7.58 -0.21 -24.66
CA ALA A 216 -7.65 -0.03 -23.22
C ALA A 216 -8.48 1.22 -22.83
N LEU A 217 -8.29 2.36 -23.52
CA LEU A 217 -9.09 3.57 -23.29
C LEU A 217 -10.59 3.36 -23.57
N ARG A 218 -10.93 2.60 -24.60
CA ARG A 218 -12.33 2.25 -24.89
C ARG A 218 -12.91 1.32 -23.83
N ALA A 219 -12.12 0.35 -23.35
CA ALA A 219 -12.55 -0.54 -22.28
C ALA A 219 -12.80 0.22 -20.96
N TRP A 220 -12.00 1.26 -20.67
CA TRP A 220 -12.24 2.16 -19.54
C TRP A 220 -13.49 3.03 -19.66
N ALA A 221 -14.01 3.24 -20.88
CA ALA A 221 -15.27 3.95 -21.10
C ALA A 221 -16.51 3.09 -20.81
N THR A 222 -16.37 1.82 -20.49
CA THR A 222 -17.50 0.96 -20.13
C THR A 222 -18.05 1.31 -18.74
N PRO A 223 -19.36 1.20 -18.51
CA PRO A 223 -19.97 1.49 -17.20
C PRO A 223 -19.34 0.66 -16.08
N TYR A 224 -19.03 -0.61 -16.34
CA TYR A 224 -18.41 -1.50 -15.36
C TYR A 224 -17.00 -1.03 -14.95
N ALA A 225 -16.15 -0.65 -15.92
CA ALA A 225 -14.81 -0.14 -15.62
C ALA A 225 -14.87 1.18 -14.84
N LEU A 226 -15.78 2.08 -15.20
CA LEU A 226 -15.98 3.36 -14.50
C LEU A 226 -16.43 3.14 -13.06
N LEU A 227 -17.45 2.30 -12.84
CA LEU A 227 -17.94 1.99 -11.48
C LEU A 227 -16.84 1.35 -10.62
N THR A 228 -16.10 0.39 -11.18
CA THR A 228 -15.00 -0.26 -10.49
C THR A 228 -13.85 0.73 -10.22
N GLY A 229 -13.55 1.61 -11.16
CA GLY A 229 -12.57 2.69 -10.99
C GLY A 229 -12.94 3.63 -9.84
N VAL A 230 -14.21 4.09 -9.80
CA VAL A 230 -14.70 4.92 -8.69
C VAL A 230 -14.65 4.18 -7.36
N LEU A 231 -15.01 2.89 -7.35
CA LEU A 231 -14.93 2.07 -6.14
C LEU A 231 -13.49 1.99 -5.61
N ILE A 232 -12.51 1.75 -6.49
CA ILE A 232 -11.09 1.68 -6.10
C ILE A 232 -10.54 3.03 -5.66
N PHE A 233 -10.93 4.11 -6.30
CA PHE A 233 -10.61 5.48 -5.86
C PHE A 233 -11.07 5.69 -4.40
N ILE A 234 -12.34 5.40 -4.12
CA ILE A 234 -12.91 5.58 -2.78
C ILE A 234 -12.25 4.60 -1.80
N TYR A 235 -11.99 3.34 -2.21
CA TYR A 235 -11.37 2.33 -1.37
C TYR A 235 -9.98 2.75 -0.88
N VAL A 236 -9.06 3.05 -1.81
CA VAL A 236 -7.69 3.44 -1.45
C VAL A 236 -7.69 4.73 -0.62
N GLY A 237 -8.58 5.66 -0.98
CA GLY A 237 -8.77 6.88 -0.21
C GLY A 237 -9.24 6.62 1.23
N THR A 238 -10.24 5.77 1.41
CA THR A 238 -10.80 5.40 2.72
C THR A 238 -9.79 4.64 3.58
N GLU A 239 -9.08 3.66 2.98
CA GLU A 239 -8.02 2.89 3.64
C GLU A 239 -6.92 3.83 4.16
N THR A 240 -6.43 4.71 3.29
CA THR A 240 -5.36 5.67 3.62
C THR A 240 -5.83 6.71 4.63
N ALA A 241 -7.03 7.26 4.45
CA ALA A 241 -7.58 8.26 5.37
C ALA A 241 -7.77 7.69 6.78
N THR A 242 -8.37 6.50 6.89
CA THR A 242 -8.61 5.88 8.19
C THR A 242 -7.28 5.56 8.88
N SER A 243 -6.38 4.84 8.21
CA SER A 243 -5.08 4.47 8.80
C SER A 243 -4.18 5.66 9.07
N GLY A 244 -4.29 6.73 8.29
CA GLY A 244 -3.48 7.93 8.39
C GLY A 244 -3.90 8.87 9.51
N TRP A 245 -5.20 9.05 9.71
CA TRP A 245 -5.70 10.02 10.68
C TRP A 245 -6.00 9.45 12.07
N ILE A 246 -6.08 8.13 12.20
CA ILE A 246 -6.58 7.51 13.43
C ILE A 246 -5.69 7.74 14.64
N ALA A 247 -4.37 7.86 14.47
CA ALA A 247 -3.46 8.20 15.57
C ALA A 247 -3.73 9.61 16.10
N THR A 248 -3.92 10.58 15.18
CA THR A 248 -4.28 11.97 15.52
C THR A 248 -5.65 12.04 16.17
N TYR A 249 -6.63 11.28 15.67
CA TYR A 249 -7.96 11.20 16.24
C TYR A 249 -7.93 10.65 17.67
N ALA A 250 -7.25 9.53 17.89
CA ALA A 250 -7.11 8.92 19.20
C ALA A 250 -6.40 9.85 20.22
N LEU A 251 -5.38 10.58 19.78
CA LEU A 251 -4.69 11.56 20.62
C LEU A 251 -5.64 12.67 21.10
N ARG A 252 -6.54 13.14 20.22
CA ARG A 252 -7.50 14.22 20.54
C ARG A 252 -8.65 13.80 21.45
N LEU A 253 -8.88 12.50 21.66
CA LEU A 253 -9.84 12.01 22.65
C LEU A 253 -9.38 12.30 24.09
N GLY A 254 -8.10 12.60 24.31
CA GLY A 254 -7.58 13.08 25.58
C GLY A 254 -7.41 12.03 26.68
N GLU A 255 -7.65 10.75 26.40
CA GLU A 255 -7.61 9.69 27.42
C GLU A 255 -6.22 9.10 27.66
N SER A 256 -5.21 9.39 26.84
CA SER A 256 -3.95 8.69 26.93
C SER A 256 -2.73 9.59 27.09
N SER A 257 -1.96 9.30 28.13
CA SER A 257 -0.57 9.74 28.30
C SER A 257 0.46 8.64 27.95
N ASN A 258 0.01 7.48 27.43
CA ASN A 258 0.83 6.25 27.37
C ASN A 258 1.33 5.87 25.97
N GLY A 259 1.05 6.66 24.92
CA GLY A 259 1.46 6.38 23.55
C GLY A 259 0.62 5.32 22.82
N PHE A 260 -0.51 4.89 23.41
CA PHE A 260 -1.42 3.93 22.76
C PHE A 260 -2.07 4.50 21.49
N GLU A 261 -2.28 5.81 21.43
CA GLU A 261 -2.80 6.50 20.23
C GLU A 261 -1.93 6.26 19.00
N THR A 262 -0.61 6.23 19.18
CA THR A 262 0.35 5.95 18.11
C THR A 262 0.24 4.51 17.58
N LEU A 263 -0.34 3.59 18.37
CA LEU A 263 -0.53 2.19 17.95
C LEU A 263 -1.81 1.95 17.13
N MET A 264 -2.73 2.91 17.07
CA MET A 264 -4.00 2.75 16.35
C MET A 264 -3.84 2.34 14.88
N PRO A 265 -2.89 2.90 14.10
CA PRO A 265 -2.66 2.40 12.75
C PRO A 265 -2.23 0.92 12.71
N SER A 266 -1.54 0.40 13.74
CA SER A 266 -1.22 -1.04 13.80
C SER A 266 -2.45 -1.91 14.01
N VAL A 267 -3.42 -1.43 14.78
CA VAL A 267 -4.71 -2.12 14.95
C VAL A 267 -5.44 -2.20 13.61
N PHE A 268 -5.43 -1.12 12.83
CA PHE A 268 -6.00 -1.10 11.47
C PHE A 268 -5.30 -2.10 10.55
N TRP A 269 -3.97 -2.00 10.43
CA TRP A 269 -3.19 -2.86 9.54
C TRP A 269 -3.18 -4.32 10.00
N GLY A 270 -3.24 -4.56 11.31
CA GLY A 270 -3.41 -5.89 11.90
C GLY A 270 -4.75 -6.51 11.53
N GLY A 271 -5.86 -5.76 11.66
CA GLY A 271 -7.18 -6.17 11.21
C GLY A 271 -7.19 -6.51 9.72
N LEU A 272 -6.58 -5.65 8.88
CA LEU A 272 -6.47 -5.86 7.45
C LEU A 272 -5.63 -7.10 7.11
N LEU A 273 -4.53 -7.34 7.82
CA LEU A 273 -3.70 -8.53 7.65
C LEU A 273 -4.47 -9.81 7.99
N ILE A 274 -5.19 -9.82 9.12
CA ILE A 274 -6.04 -10.94 9.55
C ILE A 274 -7.13 -11.21 8.50
N GLY A 275 -7.82 -10.17 8.06
CA GLY A 275 -8.88 -10.29 7.05
C GLY A 275 -8.37 -10.85 5.72
N ARG A 276 -7.19 -10.43 5.26
CA ARG A 276 -6.53 -11.00 4.07
C ARG A 276 -6.17 -12.47 4.24
N ALA A 277 -5.72 -12.87 5.43
CA ALA A 277 -5.43 -14.27 5.72
C ALA A 277 -6.70 -15.14 5.77
N LEU A 278 -7.82 -14.59 6.23
CA LEU A 278 -9.10 -15.30 6.32
C LEU A 278 -9.87 -15.34 4.99
N ALA A 279 -9.67 -14.36 4.10
CA ALA A 279 -10.42 -14.23 2.85
C ALA A 279 -10.43 -15.53 2.00
N PRO A 280 -9.32 -16.25 1.76
CA PRO A 280 -9.34 -17.48 0.98
C PRO A 280 -10.19 -18.60 1.62
N VAL A 281 -10.23 -18.65 2.96
CA VAL A 281 -11.05 -19.65 3.69
C VAL A 281 -12.54 -19.31 3.58
N ILE A 282 -12.88 -18.03 3.66
CA ILE A 282 -14.26 -17.54 3.55
C ILE A 282 -14.79 -17.74 2.12
N LEU A 283 -13.98 -17.49 1.10
CA LEU A 283 -14.31 -17.66 -0.33
C LEU A 283 -14.66 -19.12 -0.70
N ASN A 284 -14.27 -20.11 0.12
CA ASN A 284 -14.73 -21.48 -0.07
C ASN A 284 -16.24 -21.66 0.25
N ARG A 285 -16.89 -20.68 0.87
CA ARG A 285 -18.28 -20.76 1.34
C ARG A 285 -19.18 -19.65 0.84
N VAL A 286 -18.61 -18.54 0.35
CA VAL A 286 -19.36 -17.37 -0.13
C VAL A 286 -18.82 -16.92 -1.46
N THR A 287 -19.62 -16.17 -2.23
CA THR A 287 -19.20 -15.59 -3.50
C THR A 287 -18.31 -14.38 -3.29
N ASP A 288 -17.49 -14.04 -4.29
CA ASP A 288 -16.63 -12.85 -4.30
C ASP A 288 -17.40 -11.57 -3.98
N THR A 289 -18.56 -11.40 -4.59
CA THR A 289 -19.42 -10.22 -4.39
C THR A 289 -20.00 -10.15 -2.98
N THR A 290 -20.36 -11.29 -2.41
CA THR A 290 -20.86 -11.39 -1.01
C THR A 290 -19.72 -11.05 -0.03
N LEU A 291 -18.49 -11.52 -0.28
CA LEU A 291 -17.35 -11.20 0.54
C LEU A 291 -17.05 -9.69 0.54
N VAL A 292 -17.04 -9.06 -0.64
CA VAL A 292 -16.84 -7.59 -0.75
C VAL A 292 -17.92 -6.83 -0.01
N LEU A 293 -19.19 -7.16 -0.22
CA LEU A 293 -20.31 -6.46 0.43
C LEU A 293 -20.29 -6.63 1.95
N SER A 294 -20.09 -7.85 2.45
CA SER A 294 -20.01 -8.11 3.90
C SER A 294 -18.80 -7.40 4.53
N GLY A 295 -17.67 -7.36 3.82
CA GLY A 295 -16.49 -6.59 4.23
C GLY A 295 -16.78 -5.09 4.33
N LEU A 296 -17.44 -4.50 3.34
CA LEU A 296 -17.83 -3.09 3.36
C LEU A 296 -18.81 -2.77 4.50
N LEU A 297 -19.80 -3.64 4.76
CA LEU A 297 -20.72 -3.46 5.89
C LEU A 297 -19.99 -3.56 7.24
N LEU A 298 -19.02 -4.47 7.37
CA LEU A 298 -18.18 -4.59 8.55
C LEU A 298 -17.30 -3.35 8.73
N ALA A 299 -16.70 -2.84 7.66
CA ALA A 299 -15.90 -1.60 7.70
C ALA A 299 -16.76 -0.39 8.08
N GLY A 300 -17.98 -0.30 7.55
CA GLY A 300 -18.93 0.76 7.92
C GLY A 300 -19.33 0.71 9.39
N SER A 301 -19.58 -0.49 9.94
CA SER A 301 -19.85 -0.64 11.37
C SER A 301 -18.64 -0.25 12.24
N GLY A 302 -17.42 -0.55 11.78
CA GLY A 302 -16.19 -0.12 12.43
C GLY A 302 -16.03 1.40 12.45
N LEU A 303 -16.25 2.07 11.31
CA LEU A 303 -16.20 3.54 11.23
C LEU A 303 -17.29 4.22 12.08
N LEU A 304 -18.49 3.63 12.10
CA LEU A 304 -19.56 4.11 12.98
C LEU A 304 -19.15 4.00 14.47
N LEU A 305 -18.51 2.90 14.84
CA LEU A 305 -18.00 2.71 16.20
C LEU A 305 -16.86 3.70 16.52
N ILE A 306 -16.02 4.09 15.58
CA ILE A 306 -15.01 5.15 15.75
C ILE A 306 -15.70 6.50 16.03
N ILE A 307 -16.74 6.86 15.26
CA ILE A 307 -17.44 8.13 15.38
C ILE A 307 -18.23 8.23 16.69
N LEU A 308 -18.91 7.15 17.08
CA LEU A 308 -19.75 7.08 18.27
C LEU A 308 -18.96 6.78 19.55
N GLY A 309 -17.75 6.21 19.41
CA GLY A 309 -16.90 5.83 20.54
C GLY A 309 -16.45 7.07 21.32
N ALA A 310 -16.61 6.99 22.64
CA ALA A 310 -16.18 8.05 23.57
C ALA A 310 -14.84 7.73 24.25
N ASP A 311 -14.35 6.49 24.12
CA ASP A 311 -13.14 5.98 24.76
C ASP A 311 -12.20 5.32 23.74
N LEU A 312 -10.94 5.19 24.13
CA LEU A 312 -9.89 4.64 23.28
C LEU A 312 -10.12 3.17 22.88
N LEU A 313 -10.75 2.37 23.76
CA LEU A 313 -11.04 0.96 23.48
C LEU A 313 -12.10 0.83 22.39
N SER A 314 -13.18 1.60 22.47
CA SER A 314 -14.23 1.65 21.43
C SER A 314 -13.64 2.03 20.08
N VAL A 315 -12.77 3.05 20.05
CA VAL A 315 -12.08 3.47 18.85
C VAL A 315 -11.16 2.38 18.33
N ALA A 316 -10.36 1.72 19.18
CA ALA A 316 -9.49 0.61 18.78
C ALA A 316 -10.28 -0.56 18.16
N CYS A 317 -11.41 -0.94 18.79
CA CYS A 317 -12.31 -1.95 18.24
C CYS A 317 -12.84 -1.53 16.87
N GLY A 318 -13.31 -0.29 16.73
CA GLY A 318 -13.81 0.25 15.47
C GLY A 318 -12.74 0.24 14.37
N VAL A 319 -11.52 0.64 14.72
CA VAL A 319 -10.35 0.63 13.82
C VAL A 319 -10.03 -0.78 13.34
N GLY A 320 -9.98 -1.76 14.25
CA GLY A 320 -9.73 -3.16 13.93
C GLY A 320 -10.81 -3.74 13.00
N LEU A 321 -12.09 -3.46 13.30
CA LEU A 321 -13.22 -3.87 12.45
C LEU A 321 -13.15 -3.23 11.06
N THR A 322 -12.79 -1.94 10.98
CA THR A 322 -12.62 -1.24 9.69
C THR A 322 -11.52 -1.88 8.86
N GLY A 323 -10.35 -2.14 9.45
CA GLY A 323 -9.26 -2.81 8.77
C GLY A 323 -9.63 -4.23 8.32
N LEU A 324 -10.27 -5.01 9.17
CA LEU A 324 -10.75 -6.36 8.88
C LEU A 324 -11.75 -6.35 7.71
N GLY A 325 -12.70 -5.41 7.73
CA GLY A 325 -13.74 -5.29 6.71
C GLY A 325 -13.19 -4.86 5.35
N LEU A 326 -12.23 -3.93 5.31
CA LEU A 326 -11.60 -3.46 4.07
C LEU A 326 -10.64 -4.50 3.45
N ALA A 327 -10.20 -5.49 4.20
CA ALA A 327 -9.12 -6.41 3.85
C ALA A 327 -9.29 -7.12 2.49
N SER A 328 -10.49 -7.60 2.21
CA SER A 328 -10.82 -8.37 1.00
C SER A 328 -11.31 -7.50 -0.15
N VAL A 329 -11.70 -6.25 0.10
CA VAL A 329 -12.36 -5.40 -0.90
C VAL A 329 -11.49 -5.17 -2.13
N PHE A 330 -10.25 -4.70 -1.95
CA PHE A 330 -9.34 -4.43 -3.06
C PHE A 330 -8.96 -5.69 -3.85
N PRO A 331 -8.41 -6.75 -3.22
CA PRO A 331 -7.95 -7.93 -3.96
C PRO A 331 -9.09 -8.65 -4.67
N THR A 332 -10.27 -8.75 -4.04
CA THR A 332 -11.42 -9.41 -4.65
C THR A 332 -12.00 -8.56 -5.80
N THR A 333 -12.15 -7.25 -5.62
CA THR A 333 -12.60 -6.34 -6.70
C THR A 333 -11.64 -6.39 -7.88
N PHE A 334 -10.32 -6.40 -7.64
CA PHE A 334 -9.33 -6.52 -8.69
C PHE A 334 -9.41 -7.87 -9.41
N ALA A 335 -9.65 -8.97 -8.69
CA ALA A 335 -9.82 -10.29 -9.28
C ALA A 335 -11.07 -10.36 -10.19
N ILE A 336 -12.21 -9.81 -9.74
CA ILE A 336 -13.44 -9.71 -10.53
C ILE A 336 -13.20 -8.84 -11.78
N PHE A 337 -12.54 -7.70 -11.62
CA PHE A 337 -12.16 -6.81 -12.73
C PHE A 337 -11.27 -7.53 -13.75
N ALA A 338 -10.23 -8.22 -13.28
CA ALA A 338 -9.32 -8.97 -14.14
C ALA A 338 -10.02 -10.10 -14.89
N HIS A 339 -10.95 -10.80 -14.23
CA HIS A 339 -11.75 -11.85 -14.86
C HIS A 339 -12.69 -11.29 -15.93
N HIS A 340 -13.38 -10.17 -15.66
CA HIS A 340 -14.30 -9.53 -16.58
C HIS A 340 -13.65 -9.05 -17.88
N PHE A 341 -12.46 -8.45 -17.79
CA PHE A 341 -11.74 -7.91 -18.94
C PHE A 341 -10.76 -8.88 -19.61
N GLY A 342 -10.50 -10.05 -19.00
CA GLY A 342 -9.62 -11.09 -19.54
C GLY A 342 -8.23 -10.52 -19.93
N GLU A 343 -7.82 -10.75 -21.18
CA GLU A 343 -6.51 -10.29 -21.68
C GLU A 343 -6.34 -8.77 -21.66
N GLN A 344 -7.43 -7.99 -21.78
CA GLN A 344 -7.38 -6.54 -21.75
C GLN A 344 -7.07 -6.00 -20.34
N ALA A 345 -7.36 -6.77 -19.28
CA ALA A 345 -7.13 -6.36 -17.90
C ALA A 345 -5.67 -5.96 -17.64
N SER A 346 -4.72 -6.67 -18.24
CA SER A 346 -3.28 -6.37 -18.10
C SER A 346 -2.92 -4.96 -18.53
N GLN A 347 -3.56 -4.45 -19.58
CA GLN A 347 -3.36 -3.11 -20.13
C GLN A 347 -4.08 -2.03 -19.32
N MET A 348 -5.18 -2.40 -18.67
CA MET A 348 -5.99 -1.52 -17.84
C MET A 348 -5.45 -1.35 -16.41
N THR A 349 -4.65 -2.31 -15.94
CA THR A 349 -4.13 -2.38 -14.57
C THR A 349 -3.35 -1.13 -14.16
N GLY A 350 -2.51 -0.59 -15.04
CA GLY A 350 -1.74 0.63 -14.75
C GLY A 350 -2.63 1.82 -14.40
N PHE A 351 -3.69 2.03 -15.17
CA PHE A 351 -4.65 3.10 -14.91
C PHE A 351 -5.50 2.84 -13.65
N PHE A 352 -5.85 1.57 -13.39
CA PHE A 352 -6.53 1.14 -12.18
C PHE A 352 -5.75 1.57 -10.90
N PHE A 353 -4.43 1.35 -10.88
CA PHE A 353 -3.58 1.79 -9.76
C PHE A 353 -3.40 3.30 -9.69
N VAL A 354 -3.38 4.00 -10.83
CA VAL A 354 -3.36 5.48 -10.85
C VAL A 354 -4.63 6.04 -10.23
N VAL A 355 -5.79 5.52 -10.61
CA VAL A 355 -7.09 5.94 -10.05
C VAL A 355 -7.14 5.69 -8.54
N GLY A 356 -6.71 4.52 -8.07
CA GLY A 356 -6.58 4.24 -6.64
C GLY A 356 -5.62 5.21 -5.94
N GLY A 357 -4.46 5.47 -6.54
CA GLY A 357 -3.48 6.42 -6.00
C GLY A 357 -4.03 7.85 -5.88
N LEU A 358 -4.86 8.30 -6.83
CA LEU A 358 -5.55 9.58 -6.73
C LEU A 358 -6.52 9.62 -5.54
N GLY A 359 -7.22 8.50 -5.24
CA GLY A 359 -8.01 8.36 -4.03
C GLY A 359 -7.18 8.52 -2.76
N GLY A 360 -6.04 7.82 -2.71
CA GLY A 360 -5.07 7.94 -1.60
C GLY A 360 -4.47 9.33 -1.44
N ALA A 361 -4.37 10.11 -2.52
CA ALA A 361 -3.91 11.50 -2.48
C ALA A 361 -5.01 12.47 -1.99
N LEU A 362 -6.24 12.28 -2.45
CA LEU A 362 -7.31 13.27 -2.28
C LEU A 362 -8.10 13.06 -0.98
N VAL A 363 -8.49 11.81 -0.66
CA VAL A 363 -9.41 11.55 0.45
C VAL A 363 -8.80 11.87 1.82
N PRO A 364 -7.54 11.50 2.13
CA PRO A 364 -6.93 11.91 3.41
C PRO A 364 -6.76 13.42 3.54
N TRP A 365 -6.47 14.12 2.44
CA TRP A 365 -6.44 15.59 2.43
C TRP A 365 -7.83 16.17 2.70
N LEU A 366 -8.88 15.61 2.09
CA LEU A 366 -10.26 16.04 2.33
C LEU A 366 -10.68 15.84 3.80
N VAL A 367 -10.20 14.77 4.48
CA VAL A 367 -10.39 14.62 5.93
C VAL A 367 -9.82 15.82 6.67
N GLY A 368 -8.60 16.26 6.33
CA GLY A 368 -7.98 17.43 6.93
C GLY A 368 -8.76 18.71 6.69
N VAL A 369 -9.18 18.98 5.46
CA VAL A 369 -9.98 20.15 5.07
C VAL A 369 -11.32 20.20 5.81
N VAL A 370 -12.01 19.06 5.90
CA VAL A 370 -13.29 18.97 6.62
C VAL A 370 -13.07 19.17 8.12
N SER A 371 -12.03 18.52 8.68
CA SER A 371 -11.67 18.70 10.08
C SER A 371 -11.41 20.15 10.44
N GLU A 372 -10.62 20.84 9.61
CA GLU A 372 -10.30 22.26 9.80
C GLU A 372 -11.56 23.13 9.69
N GLY A 373 -12.39 22.90 8.68
CA GLY A 373 -13.62 23.67 8.44
C GLY A 373 -14.65 23.56 9.56
N PHE A 374 -14.70 22.43 10.26
CA PHE A 374 -15.60 22.21 11.41
C PHE A 374 -14.88 22.34 12.77
N ASN A 375 -13.57 22.55 12.76
CA ASN A 375 -12.71 22.58 13.94
C ASN A 375 -12.87 21.31 14.82
N ASP A 376 -13.15 20.17 14.17
CA ASP A 376 -13.38 18.86 14.80
C ASP A 376 -12.95 17.72 13.86
N LEU A 377 -11.94 16.95 14.27
CA LEU A 377 -11.46 15.80 13.48
C LEU A 377 -12.52 14.68 13.36
N ARG A 378 -13.50 14.63 14.28
CA ARG A 378 -14.64 13.72 14.14
C ARG A 378 -15.43 14.01 12.88
N ALA A 379 -15.61 15.31 12.52
CA ALA A 379 -16.21 15.69 11.25
C ALA A 379 -15.37 15.19 10.05
N GLY A 380 -14.05 15.22 10.15
CA GLY A 380 -13.15 14.65 9.14
C GLY A 380 -13.35 13.16 8.94
N ILE A 381 -13.58 12.37 10.00
CA ILE A 381 -13.82 10.92 9.93
C ILE A 381 -15.15 10.57 9.22
N PHE A 382 -16.10 11.49 9.09
CA PHE A 382 -17.27 11.26 8.23
C PHE A 382 -16.89 11.09 6.75
N VAL A 383 -15.78 11.64 6.28
CA VAL A 383 -15.33 11.52 4.88
C VAL A 383 -15.11 10.03 4.49
N PRO A 384 -14.24 9.25 5.18
CA PRO A 384 -14.10 7.82 4.90
C PRO A 384 -15.39 7.03 5.18
N SER A 385 -16.23 7.46 6.12
CA SER A 385 -17.51 6.80 6.43
C SER A 385 -18.52 6.95 5.28
N ILE A 386 -18.64 8.14 4.70
CA ILE A 386 -19.42 8.38 3.48
C ILE A 386 -18.80 7.57 2.33
N GLY A 387 -17.47 7.49 2.25
CA GLY A 387 -16.77 6.66 1.28
C GLY A 387 -17.22 5.19 1.34
N VAL A 388 -17.27 4.59 2.53
CA VAL A 388 -17.76 3.20 2.68
C VAL A 388 -19.22 3.08 2.28
N ALA A 389 -20.09 4.01 2.69
CA ALA A 389 -21.50 3.99 2.28
C ALA A 389 -21.65 4.07 0.75
N LEU A 390 -20.89 4.92 0.08
CA LEU A 390 -20.86 4.99 -1.37
C LEU A 390 -20.34 3.71 -2.00
N MET A 391 -19.32 3.06 -1.44
CA MET A 391 -18.81 1.77 -1.93
C MET A 391 -19.89 0.66 -1.81
N VAL A 392 -20.68 0.64 -0.74
CA VAL A 392 -21.80 -0.30 -0.60
C VAL A 392 -22.81 -0.11 -1.74
N VAL A 393 -23.19 1.14 -2.04
CA VAL A 393 -24.11 1.46 -3.14
C VAL A 393 -23.48 1.08 -4.49
N LEU A 394 -22.21 1.43 -4.72
CA LEU A 394 -21.50 1.09 -5.97
C LEU A 394 -21.40 -0.43 -6.15
N GLN A 395 -21.12 -1.17 -5.09
CA GLN A 395 -21.04 -2.63 -5.14
C GLN A 395 -22.42 -3.24 -5.52
N ALA A 396 -23.51 -2.72 -4.98
CA ALA A 396 -24.85 -3.16 -5.36
C ALA A 396 -25.14 -2.89 -6.85
N PHE A 397 -24.74 -1.73 -7.38
CA PHE A 397 -24.84 -1.43 -8.82
C PHE A 397 -23.97 -2.35 -9.68
N ILE A 398 -22.73 -2.65 -9.25
CA ILE A 398 -21.85 -3.56 -9.97
C ILE A 398 -22.48 -4.96 -10.05
N ILE A 399 -23.08 -5.44 -8.97
CA ILE A 399 -23.78 -6.73 -8.95
C ILE A 399 -24.96 -6.71 -9.93
N ALA A 400 -25.74 -5.65 -9.96
CA ALA A 400 -26.88 -5.51 -10.87
C ALA A 400 -26.44 -5.49 -12.35
N VAL A 401 -25.34 -4.79 -12.68
CA VAL A 401 -24.79 -4.73 -14.05
C VAL A 401 -24.24 -6.10 -14.48
N LEU A 402 -23.57 -6.83 -13.58
CA LEU A 402 -23.06 -8.18 -13.89
C LEU A 402 -24.20 -9.19 -14.02
N GLY A 403 -25.24 -9.10 -13.18
CA GLY A 403 -26.40 -10.00 -13.22
C GLY A 403 -27.16 -9.93 -14.54
N GLN A 404 -27.41 -8.72 -15.05
CA GLN A 404 -28.06 -8.51 -16.34
C GLN A 404 -27.27 -9.08 -17.53
N GLY A 405 -25.92 -9.08 -17.45
CA GLY A 405 -25.07 -9.65 -18.51
C GLY A 405 -25.12 -11.17 -18.58
N SER A 406 -25.33 -11.85 -17.44
CA SER A 406 -25.44 -13.31 -17.38
C SER A 406 -26.79 -13.82 -17.88
N ASP A 407 -27.86 -13.12 -17.56
CA ASP A 407 -29.22 -13.48 -17.99
C ASP A 407 -29.40 -13.31 -19.51
N ALA A 408 -28.87 -12.21 -20.08
CA ALA A 408 -28.89 -11.98 -21.52
C ALA A 408 -28.07 -13.00 -22.32
N ALA A 409 -27.02 -13.57 -21.72
CA ALA A 409 -26.22 -14.61 -22.37
C ALA A 409 -26.90 -16.00 -22.31
N GLN A 410 -27.76 -16.24 -21.33
CA GLN A 410 -28.57 -17.48 -21.22
C GLN A 410 -29.84 -17.45 -22.06
N GLU A 411 -30.43 -16.29 -22.32
CA GLU A 411 -31.62 -16.13 -23.20
C GLU A 411 -31.26 -16.15 -24.69
N GLY A 412 -29.98 -15.95 -25.04
CA GLY A 412 -29.49 -15.96 -26.43
C GLY A 412 -28.84 -17.28 -26.90
N ALA A 413 -28.77 -18.32 -26.02
CA ALA A 413 -28.23 -19.64 -26.30
C ALA A 413 -29.34 -20.67 -26.36
#